data_07ad3f3066cf8c2861b5b34ea2c03899
#
_entry.id   07ad3f3066cf8c2861b5b34ea2c03899
#
_cell.length_a   1.000
_cell.length_b   1.000
_cell.length_c   1.000
_cell.angle_alpha   90.00
_cell.angle_beta   90.00
_cell.angle_gamma   90.00
#
_symmetry.space_group_name_H-M   'P 1'
#
loop_
_entity.id
_entity.type
_entity.pdbx_description
1 polymer ?
#
loop_
_entity_poly.entity_id
_entity_poly.type
_entity_poly.pdbx_seq_one_letter_code
_entity_poly.pdbx_strand_id
1 'polypeptide(L)'
;DYQAVKEYDKNVISFMSFRYMIYLCAAQYLISTDAIRHFYIWDSPNSIYKVLYQARKNIVFLQHGVMGFKQCHRTFHKGGGNQMALFVVSSGYEQKIIHDHFGYDNEEIIITGLARWDVLEDKSEGLREILIMPTWRNWLDSVPDKDFEESDYFRHYMGLLNSKRLNDILEKYDLEINFYLHAKFQDYADN
;
A
#
# COMPACT_ATOMS: atom_id res chain seq x y z
N ASP A 1 4.89 17.90 0.86
CA ASP A 1 5.99 18.53 0.54
C ASP A 1 6.37 18.80 -0.90
N TYR A 2 5.53 19.65 -1.54
CA TYR A 2 5.74 20.09 -2.92
C TYR A 2 7.15 20.69 -3.15
N GLN A 3 7.65 21.51 -2.21
CA GLN A 3 8.94 22.18 -2.37
C GLN A 3 10.09 21.17 -2.38
N ALA A 4 10.08 20.19 -1.50
CA ALA A 4 11.09 19.15 -1.45
C ALA A 4 11.15 18.34 -2.75
N VAL A 5 9.98 17.97 -3.31
CA VAL A 5 9.93 17.21 -4.56
C VAL A 5 10.29 18.05 -5.77
N LYS A 6 9.98 19.36 -5.76
CA LYS A 6 10.29 20.30 -6.84
C LYS A 6 11.79 20.49 -7.05
N GLU A 7 12.61 20.32 -6.02
CA GLU A 7 14.06 20.37 -6.13
C GLU A 7 14.63 19.25 -6.99
N TYR A 8 13.93 18.11 -7.06
CA TYR A 8 14.35 16.95 -7.85
C TYR A 8 13.87 16.98 -9.30
N ASP A 9 12.70 17.58 -9.58
CA ASP A 9 12.15 17.62 -10.94
C ASP A 9 11.39 18.94 -11.21
N LYS A 10 11.82 19.63 -12.27
CA LYS A 10 11.17 20.83 -12.79
C LYS A 10 9.74 20.61 -13.28
N ASN A 11 9.37 19.35 -13.57
CA ASN A 11 8.03 18.99 -14.06
C ASN A 11 7.01 18.79 -12.94
N VAL A 12 7.43 18.90 -11.67
CA VAL A 12 6.52 18.84 -10.53
C VAL A 12 5.55 20.00 -10.56
N ILE A 13 4.27 19.71 -10.42
CA ILE A 13 3.18 20.67 -10.44
C ILE A 13 2.50 20.68 -9.06
N SER A 14 2.28 21.86 -8.51
CA SER A 14 1.57 22.00 -7.24
C SER A 14 0.15 21.47 -7.37
N PHE A 15 -0.24 20.56 -6.49
CA PHE A 15 -1.58 20.00 -6.41
C PHE A 15 -2.62 21.13 -6.22
N MET A 16 -3.77 21.01 -6.86
CA MET A 16 -4.87 21.98 -6.87
C MET A 16 -4.54 23.37 -7.49
N SER A 17 -3.36 23.53 -8.10
CA SER A 17 -3.06 24.77 -8.84
C SER A 17 -3.83 24.84 -10.15
N PHE A 18 -3.99 26.04 -10.73
CA PHE A 18 -4.60 26.21 -12.04
C PHE A 18 -3.84 25.41 -13.13
N ARG A 19 -2.52 25.37 -13.03
CA ARG A 19 -1.68 24.55 -13.93
C ARG A 19 -1.97 23.07 -13.77
N TYR A 20 -2.16 22.58 -12.54
CA TYR A 20 -2.57 21.19 -12.28
C TYR A 20 -3.90 20.87 -12.97
N MET A 21 -4.88 21.75 -12.88
CA MET A 21 -6.19 21.57 -13.52
C MET A 21 -6.09 21.46 -15.04
N ILE A 22 -5.27 22.31 -15.68
CA ILE A 22 -5.05 22.28 -17.13
C ILE A 22 -4.44 20.94 -17.53
N TYR A 23 -3.36 20.52 -16.86
CA TYR A 23 -2.68 19.25 -17.16
C TYR A 23 -3.59 18.06 -16.89
N LEU A 24 -4.33 18.11 -15.81
CA LEU A 24 -5.30 17.07 -15.48
C LEU A 24 -6.36 16.94 -16.57
N CYS A 25 -6.87 18.04 -17.11
CA CYS A 25 -7.85 18.02 -18.21
C CYS A 25 -7.24 17.60 -19.55
N ALA A 26 -6.00 17.98 -19.83
CA ALA A 26 -5.31 17.68 -21.08
C ALA A 26 -4.68 16.28 -21.14
N ALA A 27 -4.39 15.66 -19.99
CA ALA A 27 -3.73 14.36 -19.95
C ALA A 27 -4.59 13.28 -20.62
N GLN A 28 -4.00 12.49 -21.48
CA GLN A 28 -4.61 11.32 -22.11
C GLN A 28 -4.50 10.08 -21.21
N TYR A 29 -3.40 9.99 -20.47
CA TYR A 29 -3.11 8.93 -19.51
C TYR A 29 -2.93 9.51 -18.13
N LEU A 30 -3.40 8.76 -17.13
CA LEU A 30 -3.10 9.00 -15.73
C LEU A 30 -2.43 7.76 -15.18
N ILE A 31 -1.25 7.95 -14.62
CA ILE A 31 -0.49 6.88 -13.99
C ILE A 31 -0.53 7.09 -12.49
N SER A 32 -1.01 6.12 -11.75
CA SER A 32 -1.21 6.24 -10.30
C SER A 32 -0.85 4.97 -9.56
N THR A 33 -0.36 5.14 -8.37
CA THR A 33 -0.16 4.06 -7.39
C THR A 33 -1.37 3.85 -6.47
N ASP A 34 -2.35 4.76 -6.52
CA ASP A 34 -3.54 4.73 -5.66
C ASP A 34 -4.82 5.01 -6.47
N ALA A 35 -5.96 5.01 -5.78
CA ALA A 35 -7.27 5.22 -6.39
C ALA A 35 -7.38 6.58 -7.08
N ILE A 36 -8.11 6.60 -8.18
CA ILE A 36 -8.29 7.79 -9.04
C ILE A 36 -8.86 9.01 -8.29
N ARG A 37 -9.61 8.77 -7.22
CA ARG A 37 -10.19 9.85 -6.38
C ARG A 37 -9.13 10.82 -5.85
N HIS A 38 -7.88 10.38 -5.70
CA HIS A 38 -6.78 11.23 -5.22
C HIS A 38 -6.33 12.29 -6.23
N PHE A 39 -6.75 12.17 -7.49
CA PHE A 39 -6.56 13.20 -8.50
C PHE A 39 -7.66 14.28 -8.48
N TYR A 40 -8.79 14.00 -7.84
CA TYR A 40 -9.92 14.93 -7.88
C TYR A 40 -9.70 16.12 -6.97
N ILE A 41 -10.02 17.32 -7.51
CA ILE A 41 -10.01 18.58 -6.76
C ILE A 41 -11.28 18.70 -5.91
N TRP A 42 -12.41 18.19 -6.46
CA TRP A 42 -13.69 18.13 -5.77
C TRP A 42 -14.30 16.75 -5.92
N ASP A 43 -14.46 16.09 -4.79
CA ASP A 43 -15.13 14.78 -4.71
C ASP A 43 -16.67 14.96 -4.66
N SER A 44 -17.20 15.78 -5.57
CA SER A 44 -18.65 15.90 -5.73
C SER A 44 -19.14 14.95 -6.81
N PRO A 45 -20.14 14.11 -6.52
CA PRO A 45 -20.71 13.18 -7.50
C PRO A 45 -21.24 13.84 -8.77
N ASN A 46 -21.66 15.11 -8.67
CA ASN A 46 -22.26 15.90 -9.74
C ASN A 46 -21.31 16.91 -10.38
N SER A 47 -20.01 16.84 -10.08
CA SER A 47 -19.04 17.75 -10.67
C SER A 47 -18.91 17.48 -12.17
N ILE A 48 -19.14 18.51 -12.99
CA ILE A 48 -18.92 18.47 -14.45
C ILE A 48 -17.46 18.10 -14.77
N TYR A 49 -16.52 18.43 -13.90
CA TYR A 49 -15.13 18.02 -13.99
C TYR A 49 -14.97 16.51 -13.90
N LYS A 50 -15.75 15.82 -13.05
CA LYS A 50 -15.73 14.38 -12.94
C LYS A 50 -16.17 13.74 -14.26
N VAL A 51 -17.23 14.26 -14.88
CA VAL A 51 -17.73 13.74 -16.16
C VAL A 51 -16.74 14.01 -17.31
N LEU A 52 -16.21 15.21 -17.42
CA LEU A 52 -15.22 15.58 -18.43
C LEU A 52 -13.90 14.82 -18.25
N TYR A 53 -13.59 14.51 -17.04
CA TYR A 53 -12.37 13.85 -16.62
C TYR A 53 -12.42 12.33 -16.80
N GLN A 54 -13.51 11.67 -16.40
CA GLN A 54 -13.68 10.23 -16.54
C GLN A 54 -13.89 9.79 -18.00
N ALA A 55 -14.52 10.63 -18.83
CA ALA A 55 -14.92 10.26 -20.18
C ALA A 55 -13.77 10.06 -21.19
N ARG A 56 -12.52 10.43 -20.82
CA ARG A 56 -11.41 10.51 -21.81
C ARG A 56 -10.09 9.92 -21.35
N LYS A 57 -9.99 9.29 -20.16
CA LYS A 57 -8.68 8.96 -19.58
C LYS A 57 -8.43 7.49 -19.44
N ASN A 58 -7.28 7.08 -19.94
CA ASN A 58 -6.72 5.77 -19.71
C ASN A 58 -5.94 5.80 -18.40
N ILE A 59 -6.39 5.04 -17.40
CA ILE A 59 -5.76 4.98 -16.11
C ILE A 59 -4.88 3.76 -16.06
N VAL A 60 -3.59 3.99 -15.81
CA VAL A 60 -2.60 2.95 -15.54
C VAL A 60 -2.39 2.88 -14.04
N PHE A 61 -2.73 1.76 -13.45
CA PHE A 61 -2.62 1.55 -12.01
C PHE A 61 -1.38 0.74 -11.67
N LEU A 62 -0.38 1.41 -11.09
CA LEU A 62 0.91 0.80 -10.74
C LEU A 62 0.89 0.04 -9.43
N GLN A 63 -0.15 0.22 -8.62
CA GLN A 63 -0.29 -0.29 -7.25
C GLN A 63 0.74 0.30 -6.26
N HIS A 64 0.43 0.16 -4.99
CA HIS A 64 1.35 0.45 -3.87
C HIS A 64 1.56 -0.77 -2.96
N GLY A 65 0.94 -1.89 -3.27
CA GLY A 65 1.07 -3.15 -2.55
C GLY A 65 0.34 -4.28 -3.25
N VAL A 66 0.79 -5.52 -3.05
CA VAL A 66 0.20 -6.70 -3.65
C VAL A 66 -1.24 -6.90 -3.17
N MET A 67 -2.16 -7.08 -4.12
CA MET A 67 -3.57 -7.34 -3.86
C MET A 67 -3.81 -8.85 -3.78
N GLY A 68 -3.81 -9.41 -2.57
CA GLY A 68 -4.05 -10.86 -2.40
C GLY A 68 -4.86 -11.18 -1.15
N PHE A 69 -4.59 -10.45 -0.06
CA PHE A 69 -5.19 -10.74 1.24
C PHE A 69 -6.26 -9.74 1.68
N LYS A 70 -6.36 -8.59 1.00
CA LYS A 70 -7.33 -7.56 1.32
C LYS A 70 -8.46 -7.57 0.31
N GLN A 71 -9.70 -7.59 0.79
CA GLN A 71 -10.89 -7.51 -0.05
C GLN A 71 -11.10 -6.07 -0.58
N CYS A 72 -10.36 -5.69 -1.61
CA CYS A 72 -10.47 -4.37 -2.26
C CYS A 72 -11.14 -4.41 -3.65
N HIS A 73 -11.71 -5.56 -4.03
CA HIS A 73 -12.43 -5.71 -5.29
C HIS A 73 -13.56 -4.67 -5.46
N ARG A 74 -14.26 -4.31 -4.36
CA ARG A 74 -15.32 -3.28 -4.42
C ARG A 74 -14.82 -1.91 -4.87
N THR A 75 -13.56 -1.60 -4.60
CA THR A 75 -12.96 -0.30 -4.96
C THR A 75 -12.44 -0.29 -6.39
N PHE A 76 -11.87 -1.40 -6.85
CA PHE A 76 -11.10 -1.45 -8.08
C PHE A 76 -11.67 -2.39 -9.15
N HIS A 77 -12.89 -2.92 -8.99
CA HIS A 77 -13.46 -3.81 -10.00
C HIS A 77 -13.73 -3.12 -11.32
N LYS A 78 -13.64 -3.85 -12.42
CA LYS A 78 -14.00 -3.41 -13.77
C LYS A 78 -15.49 -3.01 -13.80
N GLY A 79 -15.80 -1.90 -14.44
CA GLY A 79 -17.15 -1.32 -14.44
C GLY A 79 -17.47 -0.44 -13.22
N GLY A 80 -16.57 -0.34 -12.25
CA GLY A 80 -16.70 0.55 -11.09
C GLY A 80 -16.18 1.96 -11.32
N GLY A 81 -16.37 2.82 -10.30
CA GLY A 81 -15.93 4.21 -10.37
C GLY A 81 -14.41 4.43 -10.44
N ASN A 82 -13.62 3.38 -10.13
CA ASN A 82 -12.16 3.39 -10.23
C ASN A 82 -11.67 2.35 -11.27
N GLN A 83 -12.39 2.16 -12.36
CA GLN A 83 -11.97 1.27 -13.43
C GLN A 83 -10.65 1.75 -14.04
N MET A 84 -9.72 0.80 -14.22
CA MET A 84 -8.41 1.03 -14.81
C MET A 84 -8.40 0.56 -16.27
N ALA A 85 -7.65 1.25 -17.11
CA ALA A 85 -7.38 0.78 -18.48
C ALA A 85 -6.25 -0.26 -18.51
N LEU A 86 -5.30 -0.13 -17.56
CA LEU A 86 -4.22 -1.09 -17.38
C LEU A 86 -3.94 -1.29 -15.90
N PHE A 87 -3.90 -2.54 -15.48
CA PHE A 87 -3.64 -2.97 -14.12
C PHE A 87 -2.25 -3.62 -14.04
N VAL A 88 -1.32 -2.99 -13.35
CA VAL A 88 0.01 -3.56 -13.11
C VAL A 88 -0.05 -4.49 -11.91
N VAL A 89 0.53 -5.68 -12.05
CA VAL A 89 0.57 -6.70 -11.00
C VAL A 89 1.98 -7.24 -10.77
N SER A 90 2.19 -7.82 -9.60
CA SER A 90 3.49 -8.31 -9.17
C SER A 90 3.84 -9.70 -9.70
N SER A 91 2.85 -10.51 -10.03
CA SER A 91 3.03 -11.92 -10.37
C SER A 91 1.84 -12.51 -11.11
N GLY A 92 2.04 -13.70 -11.69
CA GLY A 92 0.95 -14.47 -12.32
C GLY A 92 -0.14 -14.89 -11.32
N TYR A 93 0.18 -15.07 -10.04
CA TYR A 93 -0.82 -15.34 -9.01
C TYR A 93 -1.71 -14.13 -8.79
N GLU A 94 -1.14 -12.93 -8.73
CA GLU A 94 -1.91 -11.70 -8.60
C GLU A 94 -2.72 -11.41 -9.86
N GLN A 95 -2.15 -11.65 -11.06
CA GLN A 95 -2.89 -11.55 -12.33
C GLN A 95 -4.18 -12.38 -12.28
N LYS A 96 -4.07 -13.64 -11.82
CA LYS A 96 -5.24 -14.52 -11.68
C LYS A 96 -6.26 -13.97 -10.70
N ILE A 97 -5.84 -13.40 -9.57
CA ILE A 97 -6.74 -12.77 -8.60
C ILE A 97 -7.47 -11.57 -9.23
N ILE A 98 -6.74 -10.71 -9.95
CA ILE A 98 -7.32 -9.53 -10.59
C ILE A 98 -8.29 -9.94 -11.70
N HIS A 99 -7.95 -10.95 -12.48
CA HIS A 99 -8.86 -11.49 -13.49
C HIS A 99 -10.13 -12.08 -12.85
N ASP A 100 -10.00 -13.01 -11.90
CA ASP A 100 -11.10 -13.81 -11.38
C ASP A 100 -12.03 -13.01 -10.45
N HIS A 101 -11.50 -12.03 -9.71
CA HIS A 101 -12.26 -11.33 -8.67
C HIS A 101 -12.51 -9.85 -8.95
N PHE A 102 -11.76 -9.23 -9.86
CA PHE A 102 -11.92 -7.82 -10.20
C PHE A 102 -12.52 -7.63 -11.59
N GLY A 103 -12.56 -8.70 -12.41
CA GLY A 103 -13.22 -8.74 -13.71
C GLY A 103 -12.44 -8.11 -14.85
N TYR A 104 -11.13 -7.94 -14.72
CA TYR A 104 -10.26 -7.46 -15.80
C TYR A 104 -9.86 -8.62 -16.73
N ASP A 105 -9.79 -8.33 -18.03
CA ASP A 105 -9.27 -9.28 -19.01
C ASP A 105 -7.74 -9.33 -18.95
N ASN A 106 -7.15 -10.43 -19.41
CA ASN A 106 -5.69 -10.61 -19.35
C ASN A 106 -4.91 -9.53 -20.10
N GLU A 107 -5.49 -8.95 -21.14
CA GLU A 107 -4.92 -7.87 -21.95
C GLU A 107 -4.88 -6.53 -21.20
N GLU A 108 -5.71 -6.39 -20.16
CA GLU A 108 -5.76 -5.23 -19.29
C GLU A 108 -4.86 -5.37 -18.05
N ILE A 109 -4.18 -6.53 -17.91
CA ILE A 109 -3.32 -6.83 -16.75
C ILE A 109 -1.90 -7.08 -17.25
N ILE A 110 -0.93 -6.35 -16.70
CA ILE A 110 0.48 -6.51 -17.04
C ILE A 110 1.30 -6.90 -15.81
N ILE A 111 2.14 -7.91 -15.97
CA ILE A 111 3.04 -8.38 -14.91
C ILE A 111 4.38 -7.66 -15.08
N THR A 112 4.69 -6.72 -14.20
CA THR A 112 5.99 -6.01 -14.19
C THR A 112 6.72 -6.13 -12.86
N GLY A 113 6.06 -6.64 -11.82
CA GLY A 113 6.51 -6.42 -10.44
C GLY A 113 6.12 -5.04 -9.93
N LEU A 114 6.56 -4.70 -8.74
CA LEU A 114 6.38 -3.35 -8.17
C LEU A 114 7.68 -2.57 -8.31
N ALA A 115 7.63 -1.36 -8.86
CA ALA A 115 8.81 -0.53 -9.16
C ALA A 115 9.75 -0.34 -7.95
N ARG A 116 9.21 -0.32 -6.73
CA ARG A 116 10.03 -0.24 -5.51
C ARG A 116 10.94 -1.46 -5.28
N TRP A 117 10.67 -2.60 -5.94
CA TRP A 117 11.53 -3.78 -5.81
C TRP A 117 12.82 -3.66 -6.61
N ASP A 118 12.86 -2.79 -7.62
CA ASP A 118 14.06 -2.58 -8.46
C ASP A 118 15.22 -1.96 -7.67
N VAL A 119 14.93 -1.33 -6.54
CA VAL A 119 15.91 -0.71 -5.65
C VAL A 119 16.15 -1.48 -4.35
N LEU A 120 15.54 -2.67 -4.21
CA LEU A 120 15.81 -3.54 -3.07
C LEU A 120 17.16 -4.21 -3.24
N GLU A 121 17.98 -4.09 -2.22
CA GLU A 121 19.26 -4.77 -2.11
C GLU A 121 19.19 -5.71 -0.91
N ASP A 122 19.73 -6.92 -1.07
CA ASP A 122 19.95 -7.79 0.08
C ASP A 122 21.16 -7.26 0.88
N LYS A 123 20.88 -6.75 2.08
CA LYS A 123 21.88 -6.27 3.04
C LYS A 123 21.96 -7.16 4.28
N SER A 124 21.41 -8.38 4.19
CA SER A 124 21.35 -9.33 5.31
C SER A 124 22.63 -10.14 5.48
N GLU A 125 23.58 -10.06 4.56
CA GLU A 125 24.82 -10.84 4.63
C GLU A 125 25.59 -10.53 5.93
N GLY A 126 25.82 -11.56 6.71
CA GLY A 126 26.48 -11.46 8.01
C GLY A 126 25.59 -11.02 9.17
N LEU A 127 24.35 -10.59 8.90
CA LEU A 127 23.39 -10.31 9.97
C LEU A 127 22.81 -11.61 10.51
N ARG A 128 22.69 -11.65 11.83
CA ARG A 128 22.07 -12.77 12.56
C ARG A 128 20.81 -12.29 13.27
N GLU A 129 19.94 -11.64 12.50
CA GLU A 129 18.78 -10.96 13.02
C GLU A 129 17.50 -11.48 12.38
N ILE A 130 16.45 -11.60 13.19
CA ILE A 130 15.10 -11.91 12.75
C ILE A 130 14.23 -10.68 12.98
N LEU A 131 13.74 -10.07 11.91
CA LEU A 131 12.80 -8.96 12.01
C LEU A 131 11.36 -9.46 12.10
N ILE A 132 10.68 -9.12 13.18
CA ILE A 132 9.24 -9.38 13.38
C ILE A 132 8.50 -8.05 13.30
N MET A 133 7.70 -7.87 12.24
CA MET A 133 6.90 -6.67 12.00
C MET A 133 5.41 -7.02 11.92
N PRO A 134 4.71 -7.14 13.03
CA PRO A 134 3.29 -7.45 13.00
C PRO A 134 2.46 -6.27 12.46
N THR A 135 1.48 -6.56 11.61
CA THR A 135 0.54 -5.55 11.16
C THR A 135 -0.39 -5.13 12.31
N TRP A 136 -0.70 -3.84 12.36
CA TRP A 136 -1.67 -3.29 13.30
C TRP A 136 -3.07 -3.90 13.11
N ARG A 137 -3.92 -3.74 14.13
CA ARG A 137 -5.32 -4.15 14.11
C ARG A 137 -6.20 -2.92 14.34
N ASN A 138 -7.12 -2.67 13.41
CA ASN A 138 -7.98 -1.49 13.47
C ASN A 138 -8.87 -1.44 14.71
N TRP A 139 -9.22 -2.59 15.28
CA TRP A 139 -10.01 -2.66 16.52
C TRP A 139 -9.19 -2.44 17.79
N LEU A 140 -7.86 -2.32 17.68
CA LEU A 140 -6.95 -1.96 18.75
C LEU A 140 -6.36 -0.56 18.57
N ASP A 141 -6.89 0.22 17.61
CA ASP A 141 -6.43 1.58 17.36
C ASP A 141 -6.93 2.51 18.48
N SER A 142 -6.00 3.11 19.21
CA SER A 142 -6.29 4.08 20.28
C SER A 142 -7.14 3.51 21.44
N VAL A 143 -7.02 2.23 21.75
CA VAL A 143 -7.60 1.65 22.97
C VAL A 143 -6.74 1.98 24.19
N PRO A 144 -7.27 1.95 25.43
CA PRO A 144 -6.47 2.07 26.65
C PRO A 144 -5.38 0.99 26.73
N ASP A 145 -4.24 1.32 27.35
CA ASP A 145 -3.08 0.39 27.46
C ASP A 145 -3.48 -0.96 28.06
N LYS A 146 -4.30 -0.93 29.11
CA LYS A 146 -4.81 -2.15 29.73
C LYS A 146 -5.57 -3.04 28.76
N ASP A 147 -6.43 -2.46 27.91
CA ASP A 147 -7.23 -3.23 26.93
C ASP A 147 -6.32 -3.77 25.81
N PHE A 148 -5.27 -3.03 25.45
CA PHE A 148 -4.25 -3.49 24.53
C PHE A 148 -3.48 -4.69 25.09
N GLU A 149 -2.99 -4.62 26.34
CA GLU A 149 -2.28 -5.70 27.01
C GLU A 149 -3.14 -6.95 27.22
N GLU A 150 -4.43 -6.77 27.50
CA GLU A 150 -5.39 -7.87 27.63
C GLU A 150 -5.82 -8.47 26.30
N SER A 151 -5.42 -7.88 25.15
CA SER A 151 -5.79 -8.36 23.83
C SER A 151 -5.10 -9.68 23.46
N ASP A 152 -5.77 -10.47 22.62
CA ASP A 152 -5.16 -11.68 22.03
C ASP A 152 -3.94 -11.33 21.18
N TYR A 153 -3.93 -10.15 20.55
CA TYR A 153 -2.81 -9.67 19.76
C TYR A 153 -1.55 -9.56 20.65
N PHE A 154 -1.63 -8.83 21.76
CA PHE A 154 -0.52 -8.65 22.67
C PHE A 154 -0.08 -9.99 23.30
N ARG A 155 -1.03 -10.76 23.83
CA ARG A 155 -0.74 -12.05 24.47
C ARG A 155 -0.04 -13.04 23.54
N HIS A 156 -0.45 -13.12 22.28
CA HIS A 156 0.19 -14.03 21.33
C HIS A 156 1.63 -13.61 21.00
N TYR A 157 1.90 -12.33 20.79
CA TYR A 157 3.27 -11.88 20.51
C TYR A 157 4.16 -11.97 21.75
N MET A 158 3.67 -11.61 22.92
CA MET A 158 4.41 -11.80 24.17
C MET A 158 4.67 -13.28 24.47
N GLY A 159 3.69 -14.14 24.21
CA GLY A 159 3.86 -15.58 24.32
C GLY A 159 4.90 -16.16 23.34
N LEU A 160 4.96 -15.60 22.12
CA LEU A 160 6.00 -15.97 21.17
C LEU A 160 7.39 -15.54 21.65
N LEU A 161 7.56 -14.26 22.04
CA LEU A 161 8.85 -13.70 22.46
C LEU A 161 9.38 -14.35 23.75
N ASN A 162 8.49 -14.74 24.66
CA ASN A 162 8.85 -15.45 25.88
C ASN A 162 8.88 -16.98 25.73
N SER A 163 8.70 -17.50 24.51
CA SER A 163 8.69 -18.94 24.27
C SER A 163 10.09 -19.54 24.51
N LYS A 164 10.17 -20.54 25.40
CA LYS A 164 11.41 -21.29 25.61
C LYS A 164 11.95 -21.86 24.30
N ARG A 165 11.08 -22.41 23.45
CA ARG A 165 11.49 -22.99 22.16
C ARG A 165 12.14 -21.94 21.25
N LEU A 166 11.60 -20.72 21.22
CA LEU A 166 12.18 -19.62 20.42
C LEU A 166 13.56 -19.27 20.99
N ASN A 167 13.66 -19.05 22.30
CA ASN A 167 14.92 -18.70 22.96
C ASN A 167 16.00 -19.77 22.75
N ASP A 168 15.65 -21.06 22.86
CA ASP A 168 16.56 -22.18 22.59
C ASP A 168 17.08 -22.15 21.13
N ILE A 169 16.25 -21.72 20.17
CA ILE A 169 16.63 -21.56 18.75
C ILE A 169 17.56 -20.37 18.57
N LEU A 170 17.22 -19.22 19.17
CA LEU A 170 18.04 -18.00 19.09
C LEU A 170 19.45 -18.26 19.63
N GLU A 171 19.54 -18.89 20.82
CA GLU A 171 20.80 -19.26 21.43
C GLU A 171 21.58 -20.26 20.56
N LYS A 172 20.90 -21.31 20.10
CA LYS A 172 21.55 -22.37 19.28
C LYS A 172 22.17 -21.83 17.99
N TYR A 173 21.53 -20.86 17.34
CA TYR A 173 21.95 -20.34 16.05
C TYR A 173 22.59 -18.95 16.15
N ASP A 174 22.79 -18.43 17.37
CA ASP A 174 23.34 -17.09 17.63
C ASP A 174 22.57 -16.02 16.85
N LEU A 175 21.25 -15.95 17.11
CA LEU A 175 20.33 -15.05 16.44
C LEU A 175 19.74 -14.04 17.44
N GLU A 176 19.47 -12.85 16.95
CA GLU A 176 18.74 -11.79 17.68
C GLU A 176 17.37 -11.52 17.06
N ILE A 177 16.41 -11.06 17.85
CA ILE A 177 15.11 -10.62 17.37
C ILE A 177 15.00 -9.11 17.44
N ASN A 178 14.70 -8.50 16.29
CA ASN A 178 14.23 -7.13 16.19
C ASN A 178 12.71 -7.15 16.07
N PHE A 179 12.02 -6.79 17.16
CA PHE A 179 10.57 -6.68 17.19
C PHE A 179 10.15 -5.25 16.92
N TYR A 180 9.52 -4.98 15.77
CA TYR A 180 9.13 -3.64 15.36
C TYR A 180 7.61 -3.52 15.31
N LEU A 181 7.05 -2.75 16.24
CA LEU A 181 5.63 -2.43 16.23
C LEU A 181 5.27 -1.49 15.08
N HIS A 182 4.10 -1.72 14.48
CA HIS A 182 3.53 -0.78 13.52
C HIS A 182 3.42 0.63 14.13
N ALA A 183 3.64 1.68 13.32
CA ALA A 183 3.65 3.08 13.79
C ALA A 183 2.44 3.47 14.68
N LYS A 184 1.26 2.89 14.41
CA LYS A 184 0.06 3.11 15.23
C LYS A 184 0.10 2.47 16.63
N PHE A 185 1.06 1.61 16.88
CA PHE A 185 1.21 0.90 18.16
C PHE A 185 2.52 1.26 18.88
N GLN A 186 3.30 2.17 18.30
CA GLN A 186 4.55 2.58 18.94
C GLN A 186 4.34 3.27 20.28
N ASP A 187 3.24 4.01 20.42
CA ASP A 187 2.89 4.67 21.71
C ASP A 187 2.73 3.66 22.86
N TYR A 188 2.36 2.41 22.58
CA TYR A 188 2.27 1.33 23.56
C TYR A 188 3.63 0.72 23.95
N ALA A 189 4.69 1.03 23.20
CA ALA A 189 6.03 0.53 23.51
C ALA A 189 6.78 1.44 24.50
N ASP A 190 6.33 2.69 24.67
CA ASP A 190 6.98 3.70 25.49
C ASP A 190 6.41 3.75 26.93
N ASN A 191 5.36 2.96 27.22
CA ASN A 191 4.71 2.82 28.52
C ASN A 191 5.03 1.46 29.14
#